data_df9f61b72227ad84c49a7e1935f1d191
#
_entry.id   df9f61b72227ad84c49a7e1935f1d191
#
_cell.length_a   1.000
_cell.length_b   1.000
_cell.length_c   1.000
_cell.angle_alpha   90.00
_cell.angle_beta   90.00
_cell.angle_gamma   90.00
#
_symmetry.space_group_name_H-M   'P 1'
#
loop_
_entity.id
_entity.type
_entity.pdbx_description
1 polymer ?
#
loop_
_entity_poly.entity_id
_entity_poly.type
_entity_poly.pdbx_seq_one_letter_code
_entity_poly.pdbx_strand_id
1 'polypeptide(L)'
;MTYSEKSLQDVLDTASESKTSLKKIFGYLSLVVLGLILTLLLWPDNNDSQYSYQTEKISTGSLIVTVSATGKLRPTNQVEVGSELSGIMKSVYVNENDSVKAGQVLAQLDTSKLRDTVEKSRSALMGREAAVTQVRATLSEVNTNLYRLRQLHKISNGKIPSQNKIDAAVANVRRTQADEASALASVDQAKADLRSDETNLSKATLISPINGVVLKRSIEPGQTVAASFQAPVLFTIAEDLSKMKLHVDVDEADVGNIINGQKSYFTVDAWPDREY
;
A
#
# COMPACT_ATOMS: atom_id res chain seq x y z
N MET A 1 74.41 61.69 -20.39
CA MET A 1 75.68 61.91 -21.10
C MET A 1 75.44 61.62 -22.54
N THR A 2 75.09 62.61 -23.28
CA THR A 2 75.98 63.49 -24.04
C THR A 2 76.47 62.85 -25.33
N TYR A 3 76.04 63.54 -26.42
CA TYR A 3 76.77 63.89 -27.65
C TYR A 3 76.77 62.83 -28.77
N SER A 4 76.59 63.09 -30.04
CA SER A 4 76.61 64.40 -30.75
C SER A 4 76.23 64.14 -32.22
N GLU A 5 75.46 65.05 -32.75
CA GLU A 5 75.41 65.47 -34.12
C GLU A 5 76.73 65.46 -34.89
N LYS A 6 76.63 65.13 -36.14
CA LYS A 6 77.34 65.69 -37.33
C LYS A 6 77.38 64.65 -38.42
N SER A 7 77.06 64.83 -39.61
CA SER A 7 76.75 65.98 -40.41
C SER A 7 76.15 65.52 -41.73
N LEU A 8 74.99 65.96 -41.96
CA LEU A 8 74.48 66.19 -43.27
C LEU A 8 75.36 67.21 -43.99
N GLN A 9 75.97 66.83 -44.98
CA GLN A 9 76.41 67.84 -45.99
C GLN A 9 77.55 67.39 -46.94
N ASP A 10 77.69 66.08 -47.23
CA ASP A 10 78.83 65.81 -48.18
C ASP A 10 78.52 64.67 -49.20
N VAL A 11 77.29 64.61 -49.69
CA VAL A 11 77.06 63.88 -50.92
C VAL A 11 75.97 64.53 -51.83
N LEU A 12 76.11 65.83 -52.00
CA LEU A 12 75.42 66.56 -52.98
C LEU A 12 76.40 67.23 -53.95
N ASP A 13 77.18 66.46 -54.63
CA ASP A 13 77.74 66.87 -55.90
C ASP A 13 78.39 65.67 -56.57
N THR A 14 77.71 65.11 -57.47
CA THR A 14 78.15 64.62 -58.77
C THR A 14 77.07 63.77 -59.44
N ALA A 15 76.48 64.26 -60.32
CA ALA A 15 76.38 63.82 -61.69
C ALA A 15 75.07 64.29 -62.35
N SER A 16 75.28 65.33 -63.06
CA SER A 16 74.52 65.78 -64.16
C SER A 16 74.41 64.75 -65.25
N GLU A 17 73.24 64.77 -65.91
CA GLU A 17 73.00 64.33 -67.29
C GLU A 17 72.68 62.88 -67.56
N SER A 18 71.36 62.59 -67.65
CA SER A 18 70.83 62.29 -68.99
C SER A 18 69.26 62.35 -69.00
N LYS A 19 68.78 63.36 -69.60
CA LYS A 19 67.40 63.50 -70.06
C LYS A 19 67.13 62.53 -71.18
N THR A 20 66.47 61.43 -70.92
CA THR A 20 65.60 60.83 -71.95
C THR A 20 64.55 59.94 -71.29
N SER A 21 63.32 60.32 -71.50
CA SER A 21 62.20 59.36 -71.57
C SER A 21 61.55 58.81 -70.27
N LEU A 22 61.63 59.48 -69.12
CA LEU A 22 60.81 59.08 -67.94
C LEU A 22 59.28 59.16 -68.20
N LYS A 23 58.84 60.03 -69.13
CA LYS A 23 57.41 60.14 -69.44
C LYS A 23 56.86 58.92 -70.21
N LYS A 24 57.68 58.23 -70.98
CA LYS A 24 57.22 56.98 -71.67
C LYS A 24 57.23 55.79 -70.75
N ILE A 25 58.16 55.67 -69.82
CA ILE A 25 58.20 54.57 -68.80
C ILE A 25 57.05 54.69 -67.84
N PHE A 26 56.68 55.94 -67.44
CA PHE A 26 55.51 56.19 -66.62
C PHE A 26 54.21 55.84 -67.30
N GLY A 27 54.15 56.11 -68.66
CA GLY A 27 52.98 55.74 -69.46
C GLY A 27 52.77 54.27 -69.56
N TYR A 28 53.87 53.47 -69.80
CA TYR A 28 53.76 52.04 -69.86
C TYR A 28 53.51 51.40 -68.45
N LEU A 29 54.07 51.96 -67.38
CA LEU A 29 53.81 51.52 -66.05
C LEU A 29 52.35 51.75 -65.62
N SER A 30 51.81 52.94 -66.03
CA SER A 30 50.40 53.28 -65.82
C SER A 30 49.45 52.34 -66.59
N LEU A 31 49.80 51.95 -67.80
CA LEU A 31 49.02 51.03 -68.60
C LEU A 31 49.05 49.58 -68.05
N VAL A 32 50.20 49.16 -67.52
CA VAL A 32 50.34 47.86 -66.89
C VAL A 32 49.58 47.78 -65.56
N VAL A 33 49.65 48.87 -64.77
CA VAL A 33 48.87 48.93 -63.48
C VAL A 33 47.38 49.04 -63.80
N LEU A 34 46.96 49.74 -64.81
CA LEU A 34 45.56 49.81 -65.26
C LEU A 34 45.07 48.41 -65.74
N GLY A 35 45.93 47.71 -66.53
CA GLY A 35 45.63 46.35 -66.97
C GLY A 35 45.55 45.38 -65.83
N LEU A 36 46.42 45.52 -64.80
CA LEU A 36 46.40 44.63 -63.57
C LEU A 36 45.17 44.93 -62.69
N ILE A 37 44.76 46.22 -62.62
CA ILE A 37 43.54 46.59 -61.93
C ILE A 37 42.31 46.04 -62.67
N LEU A 38 42.33 46.13 -64.02
CA LEU A 38 41.24 45.64 -64.84
C LEU A 38 41.12 44.10 -64.75
N THR A 39 42.24 43.38 -64.73
CA THR A 39 42.23 41.90 -64.55
C THR A 39 41.79 41.52 -63.16
N LEU A 40 42.11 42.32 -62.12
CA LEU A 40 41.65 42.10 -60.75
C LEU A 40 40.13 42.40 -60.60
N LEU A 41 39.63 43.44 -61.35
CA LEU A 41 38.22 43.80 -61.32
C LEU A 41 37.34 42.86 -62.15
N LEU A 42 37.91 42.26 -63.21
CA LEU A 42 37.23 41.29 -64.07
C LEU A 42 37.50 39.84 -63.68
N TRP A 43 38.18 39.59 -62.54
CA TRP A 43 38.32 38.26 -62.04
C TRP A 43 36.92 37.83 -61.55
N PRO A 44 36.31 36.87 -62.22
CA PRO A 44 35.03 36.40 -61.78
C PRO A 44 35.22 35.78 -60.33
N ASP A 45 34.58 36.39 -59.37
CA ASP A 45 34.46 35.86 -58.02
C ASP A 45 33.57 34.66 -58.16
N ASN A 46 34.19 33.54 -58.57
CA ASN A 46 33.54 32.19 -58.57
C ASN A 46 33.33 31.74 -57.15
N ASN A 47 32.65 32.54 -56.34
CA ASN A 47 32.12 32.13 -55.07
C ASN A 47 30.72 31.52 -55.29
N ASP A 48 30.60 30.68 -56.31
CA ASP A 48 29.50 29.73 -56.40
C ASP A 48 29.71 28.75 -55.24
N SER A 49 29.18 29.11 -54.08
CA SER A 49 28.87 28.14 -53.02
C SER A 49 27.90 27.15 -53.66
N GLN A 50 28.43 26.13 -54.30
CA GLN A 50 27.64 24.98 -54.73
C GLN A 50 27.04 24.36 -53.44
N TYR A 51 25.82 24.80 -53.11
CA TYR A 51 25.02 24.11 -52.14
C TYR A 51 24.80 22.68 -52.65
N SER A 52 25.57 21.74 -52.15
CA SER A 52 25.36 20.33 -52.42
C SER A 52 24.16 19.86 -51.60
N TYR A 53 23.02 19.78 -52.24
CA TYR A 53 21.82 19.19 -51.61
C TYR A 53 22.01 17.67 -51.64
N GLN A 54 22.20 17.09 -50.43
CA GLN A 54 22.13 15.66 -50.26
C GLN A 54 20.64 15.28 -50.18
N THR A 55 20.12 14.73 -51.22
CA THR A 55 18.73 14.29 -51.31
C THR A 55 18.68 12.78 -51.03
N GLU A 56 17.84 12.38 -50.13
CA GLU A 56 17.53 11.00 -49.84
C GLU A 56 16.11 10.66 -50.31
N LYS A 57 15.93 9.51 -50.93
CA LYS A 57 14.59 9.08 -51.35
C LYS A 57 13.71 8.86 -50.14
N ILE A 58 12.56 9.47 -50.08
CA ILE A 58 11.54 9.19 -49.07
C ILE A 58 11.10 7.77 -49.23
N SER A 59 11.30 6.97 -48.19
CA SER A 59 10.80 5.62 -48.09
C SER A 59 9.74 5.57 -46.98
N THR A 60 8.66 4.83 -47.21
CA THR A 60 7.67 4.50 -46.15
C THR A 60 8.15 3.28 -45.42
N GLY A 61 8.20 3.37 -44.10
CA GLY A 61 8.54 2.25 -43.20
C GLY A 61 7.59 2.19 -42.02
N SER A 62 7.58 1.08 -41.30
CA SER A 62 6.88 0.98 -40.04
C SER A 62 7.75 1.50 -38.91
N LEU A 63 7.23 2.40 -38.11
CA LEU A 63 7.85 2.85 -36.88
C LEU A 63 7.27 2.04 -35.71
N ILE A 64 8.12 1.31 -35.02
CA ILE A 64 7.72 0.62 -33.79
C ILE A 64 8.04 1.56 -32.63
N VAL A 65 7.00 2.00 -31.94
CA VAL A 65 7.13 2.78 -30.72
C VAL A 65 7.06 1.81 -29.55
N THR A 66 8.12 1.75 -28.77
CA THR A 66 8.18 0.92 -27.55
C THR A 66 8.11 1.82 -26.33
N VAL A 67 7.24 1.46 -25.37
CA VAL A 67 7.17 2.09 -24.07
C VAL A 67 7.93 1.21 -23.10
N SER A 68 8.92 1.76 -22.42
CA SER A 68 9.69 1.08 -21.38
C SER A 68 9.28 1.59 -20.00
N ALA A 69 8.94 0.69 -19.10
CA ALA A 69 8.55 1.04 -17.75
C ALA A 69 9.08 0.01 -16.75
N THR A 70 9.25 0.44 -15.51
CA THR A 70 9.63 -0.45 -14.41
C THR A 70 8.39 -0.94 -13.69
N GLY A 71 8.47 -2.14 -13.11
CA GLY A 71 7.34 -2.74 -12.44
C GLY A 71 7.73 -3.66 -11.29
N LYS A 72 6.72 -4.11 -10.56
CA LYS A 72 6.87 -5.06 -9.47
C LYS A 72 5.99 -6.28 -9.71
N LEU A 73 6.58 -7.45 -9.59
CA LEU A 73 5.84 -8.71 -9.58
C LEU A 73 5.15 -8.88 -8.24
N ARG A 74 3.84 -9.09 -8.28
CA ARG A 74 3.02 -9.38 -7.10
C ARG A 74 2.22 -10.66 -7.31
N PRO A 75 1.98 -11.46 -6.27
CA PRO A 75 1.07 -12.58 -6.36
C PRO A 75 -0.32 -12.11 -6.78
N THR A 76 -1.04 -12.96 -7.53
CA THR A 76 -2.41 -12.64 -7.96
C THR A 76 -3.33 -12.47 -6.77
N ASN A 77 -3.20 -13.33 -5.75
CA ASN A 77 -3.96 -13.28 -4.52
C ASN A 77 -2.98 -13.26 -3.34
N GLN A 78 -3.07 -12.18 -2.55
CA GLN A 78 -2.37 -12.06 -1.27
C GLN A 78 -3.34 -11.60 -0.20
N VAL A 79 -3.16 -12.09 1.01
CA VAL A 79 -3.94 -11.70 2.18
C VAL A 79 -3.02 -11.21 3.26
N GLU A 80 -3.37 -10.07 3.83
CA GLU A 80 -2.68 -9.48 4.97
C GLU A 80 -3.38 -9.91 6.25
N VAL A 81 -2.62 -10.52 7.16
CA VAL A 81 -3.10 -10.97 8.46
C VAL A 81 -2.56 -10.01 9.52
N GLY A 82 -3.46 -9.34 10.20
CA GLY A 82 -3.17 -8.44 11.31
C GLY A 82 -3.75 -8.93 12.62
N SER A 83 -3.53 -8.18 13.70
CA SER A 83 -4.17 -8.41 14.99
C SER A 83 -5.29 -7.42 15.23
N GLU A 84 -6.45 -7.91 15.64
CA GLU A 84 -7.56 -7.07 16.12
C GLU A 84 -7.41 -6.69 17.60
N LEU A 85 -6.53 -7.39 18.33
CA LEU A 85 -6.29 -7.16 19.75
C LEU A 85 -4.89 -6.60 19.98
N SER A 86 -4.81 -5.71 20.96
CA SER A 86 -3.54 -5.24 21.49
C SER A 86 -3.00 -6.21 22.54
N GLY A 87 -1.70 -6.47 22.51
CA GLY A 87 -1.07 -7.36 23.46
C GLY A 87 0.40 -7.64 23.14
N ILE A 88 1.03 -8.47 23.95
CA ILE A 88 2.41 -8.92 23.71
C ILE A 88 2.36 -10.20 22.89
N MET A 89 3.16 -10.31 21.85
CA MET A 89 3.29 -11.53 21.07
C MET A 89 4.04 -12.58 21.89
N LYS A 90 3.35 -13.66 22.27
CA LYS A 90 3.94 -14.73 23.08
C LYS A 90 4.80 -15.67 22.24
N SER A 91 4.27 -16.09 21.10
CA SER A 91 4.91 -17.06 20.22
C SER A 91 4.57 -16.80 18.78
N VAL A 92 5.54 -17.04 17.89
CA VAL A 92 5.39 -17.03 16.44
C VAL A 92 5.82 -18.40 15.94
N TYR A 93 4.99 -19.06 15.15
CA TYR A 93 5.16 -20.48 14.77
C TYR A 93 5.60 -20.63 13.31
N VAL A 94 5.61 -19.55 12.53
CA VAL A 94 5.94 -19.56 11.11
C VAL A 94 6.95 -18.47 10.80
N ASN A 95 7.80 -18.75 9.79
CA ASN A 95 8.79 -17.83 9.26
C ASN A 95 8.42 -17.42 7.83
N GLU A 96 9.17 -16.45 7.30
CA GLU A 96 9.09 -16.11 5.88
C GLU A 96 9.45 -17.34 5.03
N ASN A 97 8.74 -17.50 3.93
CA ASN A 97 8.87 -18.62 3.00
C ASN A 97 8.29 -19.96 3.48
N ASP A 98 7.66 -20.03 4.68
CA ASP A 98 6.97 -21.22 5.14
C ASP A 98 5.62 -21.40 4.41
N SER A 99 5.32 -22.67 4.08
CA SER A 99 4.01 -23.06 3.55
C SER A 99 3.01 -23.24 4.69
N VAL A 100 1.85 -22.60 4.58
CA VAL A 100 0.80 -22.62 5.59
C VAL A 100 -0.53 -23.08 5.01
N LYS A 101 -1.36 -23.69 5.85
CA LYS A 101 -2.72 -24.12 5.51
C LYS A 101 -3.76 -23.19 6.14
N ALA A 102 -4.91 -23.06 5.49
CA ALA A 102 -6.05 -22.37 6.09
C ALA A 102 -6.39 -22.96 7.47
N GLY A 103 -6.56 -22.11 8.47
CA GLY A 103 -6.76 -22.51 9.88
C GLY A 103 -5.49 -22.81 10.66
N GLN A 104 -4.32 -22.84 10.03
CA GLN A 104 -3.05 -23.04 10.73
C GLN A 104 -2.70 -21.84 11.60
N VAL A 105 -2.27 -22.10 12.84
CA VAL A 105 -1.82 -21.05 13.76
C VAL A 105 -0.50 -20.48 13.28
N LEU A 106 -0.47 -19.15 13.11
CA LEU A 106 0.70 -18.37 12.70
C LEU A 106 1.45 -17.83 13.93
N ALA A 107 0.68 -17.24 14.84
CA ALA A 107 1.21 -16.62 16.04
C ALA A 107 0.17 -16.58 17.15
N GLN A 108 0.60 -16.34 18.38
CA GLN A 108 -0.27 -16.25 19.54
C GLN A 108 0.15 -15.09 20.44
N LEU A 109 -0.82 -14.24 20.77
CA LEU A 109 -0.68 -13.21 21.81
C LEU A 109 -0.61 -13.85 23.20
N ASP A 110 -0.15 -13.12 24.21
CA ASP A 110 -0.28 -13.53 25.59
C ASP A 110 -1.77 -13.54 26.00
N THR A 111 -2.28 -14.72 26.22
CA THR A 111 -3.69 -14.98 26.54
C THR A 111 -3.99 -15.02 28.03
N SER A 112 -3.00 -14.81 28.90
CA SER A 112 -3.16 -15.00 30.35
C SER A 112 -4.33 -14.16 30.89
N LYS A 113 -4.32 -12.86 30.63
CA LYS A 113 -5.39 -11.94 31.06
C LYS A 113 -6.76 -12.27 30.42
N LEU A 114 -6.76 -12.68 29.15
CA LEU A 114 -8.01 -13.04 28.46
C LEU A 114 -8.62 -14.33 29.03
N ARG A 115 -7.80 -15.32 29.38
CA ARG A 115 -8.25 -16.56 30.05
C ARG A 115 -8.87 -16.26 31.42
N ASP A 116 -8.22 -15.40 32.22
CA ASP A 116 -8.74 -14.99 33.52
C ASP A 116 -10.10 -14.27 33.35
N THR A 117 -10.26 -13.45 32.31
CA THR A 117 -11.53 -12.78 32.02
C THR A 117 -12.62 -13.79 31.65
N VAL A 118 -12.34 -14.75 30.77
CA VAL A 118 -13.27 -15.85 30.42
C VAL A 118 -13.68 -16.66 31.64
N GLU A 119 -12.74 -17.00 32.50
CA GLU A 119 -13.04 -17.75 33.73
C GLU A 119 -13.91 -16.97 34.69
N LYS A 120 -13.67 -15.67 34.84
CA LYS A 120 -14.51 -14.74 35.59
C LYS A 120 -15.95 -14.71 35.07
N SER A 121 -16.12 -14.55 33.73
CA SER A 121 -17.44 -14.52 33.10
C SER A 121 -18.16 -15.87 33.19
N ARG A 122 -17.42 -16.98 33.10
CA ARG A 122 -17.96 -18.32 33.31
C ARG A 122 -18.47 -18.51 34.76
N SER A 123 -17.72 -18.06 35.73
CA SER A 123 -18.12 -18.10 37.16
C SER A 123 -19.34 -17.20 37.40
N ALA A 124 -19.43 -16.01 36.74
CA ALA A 124 -20.59 -15.15 36.81
C ALA A 124 -21.84 -15.82 36.24
N LEU A 125 -21.71 -16.53 35.10
CA LEU A 125 -22.81 -17.27 34.48
C LEU A 125 -23.32 -18.37 35.44
N MET A 126 -22.42 -19.18 36.04
CA MET A 126 -22.81 -20.21 37.03
C MET A 126 -23.58 -19.60 38.23
N GLY A 127 -23.15 -18.39 38.68
CA GLY A 127 -23.88 -17.69 39.74
C GLY A 127 -25.29 -17.26 39.31
N ARG A 128 -25.50 -16.83 38.09
CA ARG A 128 -26.83 -16.49 37.55
C ARG A 128 -27.71 -17.73 37.35
N GLU A 129 -27.16 -18.83 36.90
CA GLU A 129 -27.88 -20.12 36.79
C GLU A 129 -28.33 -20.65 38.15
N ALA A 130 -27.49 -20.53 39.19
CA ALA A 130 -27.87 -20.84 40.56
C ALA A 130 -29.04 -19.96 41.06
N ALA A 131 -29.03 -18.64 40.71
CA ALA A 131 -30.12 -17.76 41.05
C ALA A 131 -31.45 -18.15 40.38
N VAL A 132 -31.43 -18.60 39.11
CA VAL A 132 -32.62 -19.15 38.43
C VAL A 132 -33.14 -20.38 39.20
N THR A 133 -32.23 -21.29 39.61
CA THR A 133 -32.61 -22.46 40.35
C THR A 133 -33.30 -22.10 41.69
N GLN A 134 -32.80 -21.11 42.39
CA GLN A 134 -33.40 -20.59 43.63
C GLN A 134 -34.81 -20.03 43.38
N VAL A 135 -34.99 -19.18 42.35
CA VAL A 135 -36.28 -18.58 42.02
C VAL A 135 -37.29 -19.66 41.61
N ARG A 136 -36.86 -20.67 40.85
CA ARG A 136 -37.71 -21.83 40.49
C ARG A 136 -38.16 -22.62 41.69
N ALA A 137 -37.29 -22.82 42.69
CA ALA A 137 -37.70 -23.46 43.94
C ALA A 137 -38.77 -22.63 44.67
N THR A 138 -38.60 -21.32 44.75
CA THR A 138 -39.60 -20.39 45.31
C THR A 138 -40.89 -20.41 44.50
N LEU A 139 -40.84 -20.45 43.19
CA LEU A 139 -42.04 -20.52 42.33
C LEU A 139 -42.80 -21.85 42.58
N SER A 140 -42.10 -22.95 42.73
CA SER A 140 -42.69 -24.23 43.08
C SER A 140 -43.40 -24.22 44.42
N GLU A 141 -42.79 -23.57 45.44
CA GLU A 141 -43.39 -23.40 46.77
C GLU A 141 -44.67 -22.58 46.70
N VAL A 142 -44.64 -21.38 46.06
CA VAL A 142 -45.82 -20.50 46.02
C VAL A 142 -46.95 -21.13 45.16
N ASN A 143 -46.63 -21.87 44.11
CA ASN A 143 -47.59 -22.65 43.33
C ASN A 143 -48.25 -23.73 44.15
N THR A 144 -47.47 -24.49 44.94
CA THR A 144 -47.99 -25.51 45.83
C THR A 144 -48.87 -24.92 46.90
N ASN A 145 -48.52 -23.74 47.43
CA ASN A 145 -49.36 -23.04 48.39
C ASN A 145 -50.69 -22.58 47.77
N LEU A 146 -50.69 -22.00 46.57
CA LEU A 146 -51.89 -21.64 45.84
C LEU A 146 -52.78 -22.84 45.55
N TYR A 147 -52.17 -23.96 45.12
CA TYR A 147 -52.89 -25.21 44.92
C TYR A 147 -53.62 -25.68 46.19
N ARG A 148 -52.94 -25.70 47.34
CA ARG A 148 -53.53 -26.05 48.66
C ARG A 148 -54.68 -25.11 49.06
N LEU A 149 -54.49 -23.79 48.89
CA LEU A 149 -55.56 -22.83 49.18
C LEU A 149 -56.80 -23.04 48.31
N ARG A 150 -56.62 -23.29 47.02
CA ARG A 150 -57.74 -23.62 46.08
C ARG A 150 -58.45 -24.91 46.44
N GLN A 151 -57.75 -25.95 46.84
CA GLN A 151 -58.34 -27.21 47.31
C GLN A 151 -59.15 -27.00 48.57
N LEU A 152 -58.62 -26.29 49.57
CA LEU A 152 -59.36 -25.99 50.81
C LEU A 152 -60.66 -25.16 50.52
N HIS A 153 -60.59 -24.20 49.62
CA HIS A 153 -61.74 -23.38 49.20
C HIS A 153 -62.82 -24.25 48.57
N LYS A 154 -62.42 -25.17 47.71
CA LYS A 154 -63.32 -26.13 47.07
C LYS A 154 -64.00 -27.08 48.08
N ILE A 155 -63.27 -27.67 48.99
CA ILE A 155 -63.79 -28.57 50.02
C ILE A 155 -64.72 -27.88 51.01
N SER A 156 -64.42 -26.60 51.33
CA SER A 156 -65.24 -25.80 52.26
C SER A 156 -66.49 -25.14 51.61
N ASN A 157 -66.82 -25.47 50.40
CA ASN A 157 -67.88 -24.82 49.62
C ASN A 157 -67.76 -23.29 49.60
N GLY A 158 -66.54 -22.76 49.45
CA GLY A 158 -66.24 -21.35 49.35
C GLY A 158 -66.15 -20.57 50.66
N LYS A 159 -66.23 -21.24 51.82
CA LYS A 159 -66.23 -20.56 53.12
C LYS A 159 -64.83 -20.15 53.61
N ILE A 160 -63.85 -21.04 53.37
CA ILE A 160 -62.48 -20.83 53.78
C ILE A 160 -61.50 -21.43 52.75
N PRO A 161 -60.36 -20.80 52.43
CA PRO A 161 -59.97 -19.43 52.79
C PRO A 161 -60.81 -18.34 52.07
N SER A 162 -60.74 -17.08 52.58
CA SER A 162 -61.39 -15.93 51.91
C SER A 162 -60.85 -15.72 50.47
N GLN A 163 -61.67 -15.19 49.58
CA GLN A 163 -61.27 -14.87 48.22
C GLN A 163 -60.04 -13.97 48.19
N ASN A 164 -59.96 -12.97 49.05
CA ASN A 164 -58.80 -12.06 49.16
C ASN A 164 -57.50 -12.84 49.40
N LYS A 165 -57.52 -13.93 50.16
CA LYS A 165 -56.34 -14.75 50.44
C LYS A 165 -55.93 -15.55 49.22
N ILE A 166 -56.87 -16.02 48.41
CA ILE A 166 -56.58 -16.71 47.11
C ILE A 166 -56.01 -15.68 46.13
N ASP A 167 -56.62 -14.48 46.01
CA ASP A 167 -56.17 -13.43 45.09
C ASP A 167 -54.75 -12.98 45.45
N ALA A 168 -54.44 -12.83 46.76
CA ALA A 168 -53.10 -12.54 47.21
C ALA A 168 -52.09 -13.65 46.82
N ALA A 169 -52.48 -14.92 46.92
CA ALA A 169 -51.61 -16.04 46.51
C ALA A 169 -51.41 -16.05 44.98
N VAL A 170 -52.46 -15.78 44.17
CA VAL A 170 -52.35 -15.62 42.70
C VAL A 170 -51.40 -14.47 42.33
N ALA A 171 -51.54 -13.34 43.00
CA ALA A 171 -50.63 -12.19 42.80
C ALA A 171 -49.17 -12.53 43.15
N ASN A 172 -48.97 -13.33 44.24
CA ASN A 172 -47.60 -13.80 44.58
C ASN A 172 -47.01 -14.73 43.54
N VAL A 173 -47.78 -15.69 43.00
CA VAL A 173 -47.34 -16.54 41.90
C VAL A 173 -46.95 -15.71 40.70
N ARG A 174 -47.76 -14.74 40.27
CA ARG A 174 -47.42 -13.87 39.13
C ARG A 174 -46.15 -13.06 39.36
N ARG A 175 -45.92 -12.59 40.59
CA ARG A 175 -44.69 -11.87 40.94
C ARG A 175 -43.48 -12.78 40.82
N THR A 176 -43.54 -13.99 41.41
CA THR A 176 -42.42 -14.95 41.31
C THR A 176 -42.18 -15.45 39.90
N GLN A 177 -43.23 -15.54 39.08
CA GLN A 177 -43.05 -15.80 37.63
C GLN A 177 -42.31 -14.65 36.92
N ALA A 178 -42.58 -13.41 37.26
CA ALA A 178 -41.84 -12.27 36.77
C ALA A 178 -40.39 -12.27 37.24
N ASP A 179 -40.17 -12.67 38.51
CA ASP A 179 -38.81 -12.82 39.05
C ASP A 179 -38.03 -13.93 38.35
N GLU A 180 -38.70 -15.06 37.98
CA GLU A 180 -38.05 -16.11 37.14
C GLU A 180 -37.67 -15.58 35.76
N ALA A 181 -38.58 -14.85 35.12
CA ALA A 181 -38.28 -14.24 33.79
C ALA A 181 -37.09 -13.27 33.87
N SER A 182 -37.02 -12.48 34.93
CA SER A 182 -35.90 -11.55 35.19
C SER A 182 -34.58 -12.31 35.45
N ALA A 183 -34.63 -13.40 36.21
CA ALA A 183 -33.45 -14.20 36.46
C ALA A 183 -32.96 -14.93 35.19
N LEU A 184 -33.87 -15.39 34.33
CA LEU A 184 -33.53 -15.97 33.02
C LEU A 184 -32.88 -14.94 32.09
N ALA A 185 -33.43 -13.73 32.02
CA ALA A 185 -32.81 -12.65 31.24
C ALA A 185 -31.39 -12.33 31.74
N SER A 186 -31.15 -12.41 33.07
CA SER A 186 -29.81 -12.22 33.64
C SER A 186 -28.84 -13.33 33.24
N VAL A 187 -29.32 -14.57 33.07
CA VAL A 187 -28.51 -15.71 32.54
C VAL A 187 -28.17 -15.46 31.10
N ASP A 188 -29.13 -15.03 30.28
CA ASP A 188 -28.88 -14.74 28.86
C ASP A 188 -27.87 -13.61 28.66
N GLN A 189 -27.93 -12.58 29.52
CA GLN A 189 -26.90 -11.53 29.54
C GLN A 189 -25.53 -12.11 29.87
N ALA A 190 -25.40 -12.89 30.94
CA ALA A 190 -24.12 -13.48 31.33
C ALA A 190 -23.56 -14.44 30.27
N LYS A 191 -24.43 -15.17 29.55
CA LYS A 191 -24.05 -15.99 28.39
C LYS A 191 -23.50 -15.13 27.23
N ALA A 192 -24.09 -13.98 26.96
CA ALA A 192 -23.62 -13.07 25.95
C ALA A 192 -22.24 -12.49 26.30
N ASP A 193 -22.05 -12.11 27.56
CA ASP A 193 -20.78 -11.62 28.08
C ASP A 193 -19.68 -12.69 27.94
N LEU A 194 -19.96 -13.93 28.40
CA LEU A 194 -19.01 -15.06 28.24
C LEU A 194 -18.64 -15.30 26.77
N ARG A 195 -19.63 -15.32 25.88
CA ARG A 195 -19.38 -15.50 24.42
C ARG A 195 -18.50 -14.41 23.84
N SER A 196 -18.70 -13.17 24.28
CA SER A 196 -17.84 -12.05 23.88
C SER A 196 -16.39 -12.26 24.32
N ASP A 197 -16.19 -12.67 25.57
CA ASP A 197 -14.84 -12.89 26.13
C ASP A 197 -14.16 -14.12 25.49
N GLU A 198 -14.90 -15.19 25.21
CA GLU A 198 -14.39 -16.37 24.47
C GLU A 198 -14.01 -15.99 23.04
N THR A 199 -14.78 -15.11 22.39
CA THR A 199 -14.45 -14.58 21.05
C THR A 199 -13.16 -13.77 21.10
N ASN A 200 -12.99 -12.90 22.09
CA ASN A 200 -11.76 -12.14 22.27
C ASN A 200 -10.56 -13.06 22.53
N LEU A 201 -10.74 -14.11 23.32
CA LEU A 201 -9.69 -15.12 23.56
C LEU A 201 -9.32 -15.85 22.26
N SER A 202 -10.29 -16.21 21.43
CA SER A 202 -10.03 -16.85 20.13
C SER A 202 -9.26 -15.97 19.18
N LYS A 203 -9.58 -14.66 19.14
CA LYS A 203 -8.90 -13.65 18.32
C LYS A 203 -7.44 -13.39 18.75
N ALA A 204 -7.06 -13.79 19.96
CA ALA A 204 -5.68 -13.72 20.41
C ALA A 204 -4.75 -14.76 19.74
N THR A 205 -5.32 -15.73 19.03
CA THR A 205 -4.60 -16.70 18.20
C THR A 205 -4.76 -16.32 16.74
N LEU A 206 -3.66 -15.91 16.11
CA LEU A 206 -3.65 -15.53 14.70
C LEU A 206 -3.57 -16.80 13.85
N ILE A 207 -4.51 -16.97 12.93
CA ILE A 207 -4.58 -18.12 12.03
C ILE A 207 -4.52 -17.66 10.57
N SER A 208 -4.03 -18.53 9.69
CA SER A 208 -4.05 -18.26 8.25
C SER A 208 -5.47 -18.39 7.70
N PRO A 209 -6.00 -17.41 6.97
CA PRO A 209 -7.29 -17.50 6.33
C PRO A 209 -7.27 -18.33 5.03
N ILE A 210 -6.08 -18.55 4.45
CA ILE A 210 -5.89 -19.23 3.16
C ILE A 210 -4.76 -20.27 3.24
N ASN A 211 -4.72 -21.16 2.27
CA ASN A 211 -3.53 -21.97 2.00
C ASN A 211 -2.54 -21.12 1.18
N GLY A 212 -1.25 -21.21 1.47
CA GLY A 212 -0.27 -20.42 0.73
C GLY A 212 1.12 -20.42 1.36
N VAL A 213 1.90 -19.41 1.00
CA VAL A 213 3.27 -19.19 1.48
C VAL A 213 3.36 -17.83 2.16
N VAL A 214 4.00 -17.76 3.31
CA VAL A 214 4.26 -16.51 4.03
C VAL A 214 5.31 -15.71 3.27
N LEU A 215 4.91 -14.56 2.71
CA LEU A 215 5.82 -13.65 2.00
C LEU A 215 6.61 -12.78 2.95
N LYS A 216 5.94 -12.29 4.01
CA LYS A 216 6.55 -11.35 4.95
C LYS A 216 6.02 -11.60 6.34
N ARG A 217 6.92 -11.54 7.31
CA ARG A 217 6.64 -11.55 8.74
C ARG A 217 7.14 -10.25 9.36
N SER A 218 6.25 -9.48 9.95
CA SER A 218 6.55 -8.16 10.53
C SER A 218 6.44 -8.16 12.05
N ILE A 219 6.54 -9.33 12.69
CA ILE A 219 6.37 -9.48 14.14
C ILE A 219 7.36 -10.48 14.72
N GLU A 220 7.86 -10.18 15.93
CA GLU A 220 8.77 -11.04 16.68
C GLU A 220 8.16 -11.44 18.04
N PRO A 221 8.55 -12.60 18.59
CA PRO A 221 8.17 -12.97 19.96
C PRO A 221 8.65 -11.90 20.97
N GLY A 222 7.79 -11.55 21.93
CA GLY A 222 8.05 -10.49 22.91
C GLY A 222 7.70 -9.08 22.45
N GLN A 223 7.39 -8.87 21.19
CA GLN A 223 7.00 -7.55 20.67
C GLN A 223 5.57 -7.21 21.07
N THR A 224 5.32 -5.93 21.39
CA THR A 224 3.97 -5.43 21.68
C THR A 224 3.27 -5.03 20.39
N VAL A 225 2.07 -5.54 20.20
CA VAL A 225 1.16 -5.17 19.12
C VAL A 225 0.11 -4.21 19.68
N ALA A 226 -0.07 -3.06 19.04
CA ALA A 226 -1.10 -2.09 19.37
C ALA A 226 -2.09 -2.00 18.19
N ALA A 227 -3.29 -2.53 18.38
CA ALA A 227 -4.39 -2.46 17.42
C ALA A 227 -5.26 -1.22 17.74
N SER A 228 -4.75 0.01 17.42
CA SER A 228 -5.50 1.22 17.71
C SER A 228 -6.30 1.71 16.52
N PHE A 229 -5.79 2.63 15.70
CA PHE A 229 -6.53 3.20 14.56
C PHE A 229 -6.42 2.38 13.27
N GLN A 230 -5.34 1.63 13.11
CA GLN A 230 -5.14 0.70 11.99
C GLN A 230 -4.57 -0.61 12.54
N ALA A 231 -5.17 -1.73 12.18
CA ALA A 231 -4.62 -3.03 12.51
C ALA A 231 -3.26 -3.19 11.83
N PRO A 232 -2.17 -3.38 12.58
CA PRO A 232 -0.86 -3.58 11.97
C PRO A 232 -0.85 -4.90 11.20
N VAL A 233 -0.29 -4.86 9.99
CA VAL A 233 -0.07 -6.08 9.19
C VAL A 233 1.10 -6.85 9.80
N LEU A 234 0.83 -8.06 10.28
CA LEU A 234 1.81 -8.93 10.94
C LEU A 234 2.37 -9.98 9.97
N PHE A 235 1.52 -10.51 9.10
CA PHE A 235 1.90 -11.47 8.07
C PHE A 235 1.27 -11.08 6.74
N THR A 236 2.01 -11.33 5.65
CA THR A 236 1.48 -11.29 4.28
C THR A 236 1.62 -12.68 3.70
N ILE A 237 0.51 -13.27 3.25
CA ILE A 237 0.45 -14.64 2.74
C ILE A 237 -0.01 -14.58 1.28
N ALA A 238 0.74 -15.25 0.39
CA ALA A 238 0.35 -15.45 -1.01
C ALA A 238 -0.27 -16.83 -1.19
N GLU A 239 -1.36 -16.91 -1.93
CA GLU A 239 -2.03 -18.17 -2.22
C GLU A 239 -1.18 -19.06 -3.16
N ASP A 240 -0.65 -18.46 -4.23
CA ASP A 240 0.09 -19.16 -5.27
C ASP A 240 1.16 -18.23 -5.85
N LEU A 241 2.42 -18.62 -5.69
CA LEU A 241 3.57 -17.88 -6.24
C LEU A 241 3.84 -18.21 -7.72
N SER A 242 3.19 -19.23 -8.28
CA SER A 242 3.30 -19.54 -9.71
C SER A 242 2.45 -18.61 -10.58
N LYS A 243 1.46 -17.93 -9.97
CA LYS A 243 0.54 -16.98 -10.65
C LYS A 243 0.81 -15.58 -10.16
N MET A 244 1.64 -14.87 -10.91
CA MET A 244 2.04 -13.50 -10.61
C MET A 244 1.37 -12.50 -11.55
N LYS A 245 1.18 -11.28 -11.08
CA LYS A 245 0.80 -10.12 -11.88
C LYS A 245 1.95 -9.13 -11.84
N LEU A 246 2.31 -8.61 -13.01
CA LEU A 246 3.25 -7.51 -13.12
C LEU A 246 2.48 -6.21 -13.02
N HIS A 247 2.76 -5.41 -11.99
CA HIS A 247 2.30 -4.05 -11.84
C HIS A 247 3.38 -3.13 -12.36
N VAL A 248 3.07 -2.38 -13.41
CA VAL A 248 4.00 -1.49 -14.10
C VAL A 248 3.54 -0.06 -13.88
N ASP A 249 4.47 0.80 -13.49
CA ASP A 249 4.23 2.23 -13.36
C ASP A 249 4.63 2.89 -14.68
N VAL A 250 3.64 3.34 -15.46
CA VAL A 250 3.82 3.98 -16.77
C VAL A 250 3.78 5.48 -16.60
N ASP A 251 4.68 6.19 -17.29
CA ASP A 251 4.69 7.64 -17.31
C ASP A 251 3.42 8.19 -18.00
N GLU A 252 2.91 9.34 -17.53
CA GLU A 252 1.72 9.98 -18.06
C GLU A 252 1.85 10.29 -19.56
N ALA A 253 3.08 10.62 -20.02
CA ALA A 253 3.35 10.88 -21.42
C ALA A 253 3.15 9.67 -22.34
N ASP A 254 3.33 8.46 -21.83
CA ASP A 254 3.30 7.22 -22.60
C ASP A 254 1.96 6.47 -22.48
N VAL A 255 1.13 6.83 -21.50
CA VAL A 255 -0.18 6.18 -21.27
C VAL A 255 -1.08 6.19 -22.52
N GLY A 256 -1.01 7.29 -23.33
CA GLY A 256 -1.81 7.39 -24.54
C GLY A 256 -1.51 6.36 -25.62
N ASN A 257 -0.33 5.74 -25.57
CA ASN A 257 0.12 4.74 -26.55
C ASN A 257 -0.15 3.30 -26.11
N ILE A 258 -0.70 3.08 -24.90
CA ILE A 258 -0.96 1.76 -24.34
C ILE A 258 -2.41 1.39 -24.56
N ILE A 259 -2.62 0.24 -25.19
CA ILE A 259 -3.95 -0.30 -25.47
C ILE A 259 -4.09 -1.66 -24.79
N ASN A 260 -5.28 -1.93 -24.27
CA ASN A 260 -5.57 -3.21 -23.64
C ASN A 260 -5.40 -4.38 -24.64
N GLY A 261 -4.67 -5.41 -24.22
CA GLY A 261 -4.39 -6.59 -25.06
C GLY A 261 -3.08 -6.50 -25.86
N GLN A 262 -2.29 -5.44 -25.71
CA GLN A 262 -0.93 -5.35 -26.28
C GLN A 262 -0.03 -6.43 -25.68
N LYS A 263 0.86 -6.97 -26.53
CA LYS A 263 1.93 -7.84 -26.08
C LYS A 263 2.98 -7.01 -25.32
N SER A 264 3.37 -7.49 -24.16
CA SER A 264 4.44 -6.92 -23.36
C SER A 264 5.51 -7.98 -23.11
N TYR A 265 6.73 -7.55 -23.03
CA TYR A 265 7.88 -8.38 -22.69
C TYR A 265 8.53 -7.76 -21.46
N PHE A 266 9.00 -8.59 -20.55
CA PHE A 266 9.71 -8.08 -19.38
C PHE A 266 10.85 -9.01 -19.01
N THR A 267 11.87 -8.44 -18.41
CA THR A 267 12.99 -9.17 -17.82
C THR A 267 12.96 -8.96 -16.31
N VAL A 268 13.50 -9.89 -15.56
CA VAL A 268 13.66 -9.78 -14.10
C VAL A 268 15.14 -9.63 -13.75
N ASP A 269 15.45 -8.85 -12.72
CA ASP A 269 16.84 -8.58 -12.31
C ASP A 269 17.62 -9.86 -11.99
N ALA A 270 16.93 -10.90 -11.50
CA ALA A 270 17.55 -12.19 -11.23
C ALA A 270 17.99 -12.96 -12.49
N TRP A 271 17.38 -12.69 -13.65
CA TRP A 271 17.61 -13.39 -14.92
C TRP A 271 17.49 -12.39 -16.07
N PRO A 272 18.51 -11.52 -16.27
CA PRO A 272 18.44 -10.43 -17.25
C PRO A 272 18.42 -10.95 -18.70
N ASP A 273 18.94 -12.16 -18.94
CA ASP A 273 19.01 -12.77 -20.28
C ASP A 273 17.72 -13.50 -20.68
N ARG A 274 16.70 -13.52 -19.81
CA ARG A 274 15.45 -14.23 -20.07
C ARG A 274 14.28 -13.27 -20.17
N GLU A 275 13.68 -13.22 -21.33
CA GLU A 275 12.42 -12.52 -21.59
C GLU A 275 11.21 -13.41 -21.25
N TYR A 276 10.21 -12.81 -20.64
CA TYR A 276 8.95 -13.46 -20.26
C TYR A 276 7.78 -12.81 -20.99
#